data_25a8d97b4d3999453c2f71f9db6c283d
#
_entry.id   25a8d97b4d3999453c2f71f9db6c283d
#
_cell.length_a   1.000
_cell.length_b   1.000
_cell.length_c   1.000
_cell.angle_alpha   90.00
_cell.angle_beta   90.00
_cell.angle_gamma   90.00
#
_symmetry.space_group_name_H-M   'P 1'
#
loop_
_entity.id
_entity.type
_entity.pdbx_description
1 polymer ?
#
loop_
_entity_poly.entity_id
_entity_poly.type
_entity_poly.pdbx_seq_one_letter_code
_entity_poly.pdbx_strand_id
1 'polypeptide(L)'
;MEERSGKLIKGVGGLYTVRFADGETVSCKAKGAFRHESLKPVIGDDVTVISDGGNVISAIGERKNLLIRPPISNVGVIFITFAAVEPEPVLLNIDKLTCIAVHCGIRPVITVTKADIAPERAAELSAVYEKAGFVTFVSGKDGSARERIREYLRTSCRGMISCFAGASGVGKSTLMTSLFPELDLKTGEISAKIARGKHTTRAVELYSLSDLSGGGDGYIADTPGFSLLDFVRFDFFDKEELPDTFPEFERFIGKCRYTKCTHLCEDGCAVCQAVRDGIIPVSRHDSYISLYGDLKNKHKWDK
;
A
#
# COMPACT_ATOMS: atom_id res chain seq x y z
N MET A 1 -3.83 -34.77 -16.69
CA MET A 1 -3.75 -33.71 -15.69
C MET A 1 -3.02 -32.52 -16.30
N GLU A 2 -3.70 -31.41 -16.49
CA GLU A 2 -3.09 -30.18 -16.97
C GLU A 2 -2.76 -29.31 -15.77
N GLU A 3 -1.53 -28.80 -15.70
CA GLU A 3 -1.03 -27.96 -14.63
C GLU A 3 -0.70 -26.57 -15.19
N ARG A 4 -1.31 -25.53 -14.61
CA ARG A 4 -1.11 -24.14 -15.08
C ARG A 4 -0.89 -23.21 -13.92
N SER A 5 0.03 -22.25 -14.09
CA SER A 5 0.28 -21.20 -13.11
C SER A 5 -0.55 -19.95 -13.41
N GLY A 6 -1.09 -19.32 -12.37
CA GLY A 6 -1.88 -18.11 -12.50
C GLY A 6 -1.89 -17.25 -11.25
N LYS A 7 -2.53 -16.09 -11.34
CA LYS A 7 -2.70 -15.14 -10.25
C LYS A 7 -4.06 -15.30 -9.59
N LEU A 8 -4.10 -15.41 -8.27
CA LEU A 8 -5.34 -15.43 -7.48
C LEU A 8 -5.93 -14.03 -7.40
N ILE A 9 -7.03 -13.79 -8.12
CA ILE A 9 -7.60 -12.46 -8.28
C ILE A 9 -8.85 -12.22 -7.42
N LYS A 10 -9.54 -13.26 -7.00
CA LYS A 10 -10.77 -13.16 -6.19
C LYS A 10 -10.96 -14.39 -5.33
N GLY A 11 -11.57 -14.22 -4.13
CA GLY A 11 -11.91 -15.33 -3.24
C GLY A 11 -13.15 -15.02 -2.40
N VAL A 12 -14.17 -15.88 -2.48
CA VAL A 12 -15.41 -15.74 -1.70
C VAL A 12 -15.89 -17.14 -1.27
N GLY A 13 -16.11 -17.32 0.04
CA GLY A 13 -16.70 -18.54 0.56
C GLY A 13 -15.89 -19.83 0.29
N GLY A 14 -14.57 -19.72 0.11
CA GLY A 14 -13.69 -20.85 -0.21
C GLY A 14 -13.64 -21.22 -1.69
N LEU A 15 -14.31 -20.46 -2.54
CA LEU A 15 -14.18 -20.50 -3.99
C LEU A 15 -13.25 -19.37 -4.42
N TYR A 16 -12.28 -19.68 -5.27
CA TYR A 16 -11.24 -18.78 -5.72
C TYR A 16 -11.31 -18.61 -7.23
N THR A 17 -11.03 -17.41 -7.72
CA THR A 17 -10.86 -17.15 -9.15
C THR A 17 -9.38 -16.92 -9.45
N VAL A 18 -8.84 -17.71 -10.35
CA VAL A 18 -7.45 -17.61 -10.82
C VAL A 18 -7.45 -17.12 -12.26
N ARG A 19 -6.60 -16.12 -12.55
CA ARG A 19 -6.35 -15.60 -13.89
C ARG A 19 -5.01 -16.13 -14.39
N PHE A 20 -5.01 -16.72 -15.57
CA PHE A 20 -3.82 -17.18 -16.27
C PHE A 20 -3.18 -16.08 -17.12
N ALA A 21 -1.97 -16.33 -17.60
CA ALA A 21 -1.21 -15.35 -18.40
C ALA A 21 -1.88 -15.01 -19.75
N ASP A 22 -2.66 -15.91 -20.33
CA ASP A 22 -3.44 -15.70 -21.54
C ASP A 22 -4.73 -14.90 -21.33
N GLY A 23 -5.03 -14.53 -20.08
CA GLY A 23 -6.22 -13.79 -19.67
C GLY A 23 -7.41 -14.66 -19.32
N GLU A 24 -7.35 -15.99 -19.55
CA GLU A 24 -8.40 -16.91 -19.11
C GLU A 24 -8.55 -16.88 -17.58
N THR A 25 -9.78 -17.01 -17.12
CA THR A 25 -10.08 -17.11 -15.68
C THR A 25 -10.83 -18.37 -15.36
N VAL A 26 -10.45 -19.03 -14.28
CA VAL A 26 -11.11 -20.26 -13.81
C VAL A 26 -11.49 -20.17 -12.36
N SER A 27 -12.61 -20.80 -12.00
CA SER A 27 -13.01 -20.98 -10.60
C SER A 27 -12.38 -22.23 -10.02
N CYS A 28 -11.73 -22.11 -8.87
CA CYS A 28 -10.98 -23.18 -8.21
C CYS A 28 -11.42 -23.37 -6.77
N LYS A 29 -11.24 -24.58 -6.23
CA LYS A 29 -11.21 -24.83 -4.79
C LYS A 29 -9.77 -24.99 -4.32
N ALA A 30 -9.50 -24.69 -3.07
CA ALA A 30 -8.18 -24.96 -2.48
C ALA A 30 -8.08 -26.44 -2.08
N LYS A 31 -6.89 -27.05 -2.29
CA LYS A 31 -6.59 -28.42 -1.84
C LYS A 31 -6.76 -28.53 -0.32
N GLY A 32 -7.36 -29.62 0.14
CA GLY A 32 -7.64 -29.84 1.57
C GLY A 32 -6.40 -29.78 2.47
N ALA A 33 -5.22 -30.14 1.93
CA ALA A 33 -3.93 -30.09 2.64
C ALA A 33 -3.58 -28.70 3.19
N PHE A 34 -3.97 -27.61 2.51
CA PHE A 34 -3.70 -26.25 3.00
C PHE A 34 -4.33 -25.91 4.35
N ARG A 35 -5.43 -26.65 4.73
CA ARG A 35 -6.05 -26.50 6.05
C ARG A 35 -5.16 -27.07 7.18
N HIS A 36 -4.37 -28.09 6.89
CA HIS A 36 -3.45 -28.72 7.85
C HIS A 36 -2.15 -27.92 8.00
N GLU A 37 -1.70 -27.24 6.94
CA GLU A 37 -0.46 -26.48 6.89
C GLU A 37 -0.64 -25.02 7.38
N SER A 38 -1.85 -24.63 7.83
CA SER A 38 -2.19 -23.24 8.20
C SER A 38 -1.94 -22.21 7.06
N LEU A 39 -1.72 -22.69 5.84
CA LEU A 39 -1.45 -21.90 4.66
C LEU A 39 -2.75 -21.70 3.89
N LYS A 40 -3.34 -20.50 4.00
CA LYS A 40 -4.55 -20.15 3.25
C LYS A 40 -4.19 -19.38 1.99
N PRO A 41 -4.82 -19.69 0.81
CA PRO A 41 -4.71 -18.85 -0.36
C PRO A 41 -5.20 -17.43 -0.05
N VAL A 42 -4.43 -16.43 -0.47
CA VAL A 42 -4.72 -15.00 -0.29
C VAL A 42 -4.72 -14.33 -1.66
N ILE A 43 -5.58 -13.33 -1.84
CA ILE A 43 -5.63 -12.55 -3.08
C ILE A 43 -4.24 -11.98 -3.37
N GLY A 44 -3.78 -12.12 -4.62
CA GLY A 44 -2.42 -11.73 -5.02
C GLY A 44 -1.42 -12.87 -5.03
N ASP A 45 -1.77 -14.06 -4.51
CA ASP A 45 -0.88 -15.22 -4.61
C ASP A 45 -0.65 -15.65 -6.06
N ASP A 46 0.57 -16.04 -6.34
CA ASP A 46 0.88 -16.88 -7.50
C ASP A 46 0.54 -18.31 -7.13
N VAL A 47 -0.31 -18.96 -7.93
CA VAL A 47 -0.82 -20.29 -7.60
C VAL A 47 -0.69 -21.22 -8.80
N THR A 48 -0.57 -22.51 -8.50
CA THR A 48 -0.67 -23.59 -9.49
C THR A 48 -2.04 -24.22 -9.42
N VAL A 49 -2.69 -24.36 -10.56
CA VAL A 49 -4.01 -25.01 -10.70
C VAL A 49 -3.84 -26.30 -11.47
N ILE A 50 -4.43 -27.37 -10.93
CA ILE A 50 -4.56 -28.66 -11.60
C ILE A 50 -6.02 -28.84 -12.03
N SER A 51 -6.21 -29.17 -13.33
CA SER A 51 -7.51 -29.49 -13.92
C SER A 51 -7.61 -31.00 -14.14
N ASP A 52 -8.42 -31.67 -13.29
CA ASP A 52 -8.71 -33.10 -13.36
C ASP A 52 -10.11 -33.38 -12.76
N GLY A 53 -11.13 -33.32 -13.59
CA GLY A 53 -12.53 -33.41 -13.12
C GLY A 53 -13.01 -32.16 -12.33
N GLY A 54 -12.22 -31.10 -12.29
CA GLY A 54 -12.44 -29.82 -11.61
C GLY A 54 -11.14 -29.07 -11.42
N ASN A 55 -11.22 -27.75 -11.18
CA ASN A 55 -10.04 -26.92 -10.95
C ASN A 55 -9.69 -26.83 -9.47
N VAL A 56 -8.47 -27.19 -9.11
CA VAL A 56 -7.98 -27.19 -7.73
C VAL A 56 -6.65 -26.44 -7.65
N ILE A 57 -6.55 -25.48 -6.73
CA ILE A 57 -5.26 -24.87 -6.36
C ILE A 57 -4.44 -25.95 -5.64
N SER A 58 -3.34 -26.38 -6.27
CA SER A 58 -2.46 -27.44 -5.79
C SER A 58 -1.23 -26.92 -5.06
N ALA A 59 -0.76 -25.71 -5.41
CA ALA A 59 0.37 -25.05 -4.78
C ALA A 59 0.18 -23.53 -4.71
N ILE A 60 0.84 -22.91 -3.73
CA ILE A 60 0.94 -21.46 -3.56
C ILE A 60 2.42 -21.12 -3.65
N GLY A 61 2.77 -20.18 -4.52
CA GLY A 61 4.13 -19.68 -4.69
C GLY A 61 4.61 -18.89 -3.45
N GLU A 62 5.91 -18.66 -3.39
CA GLU A 62 6.50 -17.84 -2.34
C GLU A 62 5.97 -16.41 -2.40
N ARG A 63 5.57 -15.89 -1.24
CA ARG A 63 5.06 -14.53 -1.10
C ARG A 63 6.22 -13.57 -0.84
N LYS A 64 6.32 -12.52 -1.65
CA LYS A 64 7.25 -11.40 -1.40
C LYS A 64 6.86 -10.61 -0.15
N ASN A 65 5.56 -10.44 0.05
CA ASN A 65 4.97 -9.79 1.23
C ASN A 65 3.53 -10.26 1.41
N LEU A 66 2.99 -10.00 2.59
CA LEU A 66 1.60 -10.28 2.95
C LEU A 66 1.08 -9.16 3.86
N LEU A 67 0.10 -8.42 3.38
CA LEU A 67 -0.64 -7.46 4.18
C LEU A 67 -1.80 -8.16 4.89
N ILE A 68 -2.05 -7.80 6.15
CA ILE A 68 -3.00 -8.53 7.02
C ILE A 68 -4.43 -7.99 6.86
N ARG A 69 -4.58 -6.70 6.64
CA ARG A 69 -5.91 -6.04 6.55
C ARG A 69 -5.92 -4.95 5.51
N PRO A 70 -6.57 -5.18 4.39
CA PRO A 70 -7.14 -6.46 3.98
C PRO A 70 -6.05 -7.49 3.64
N PRO A 71 -6.33 -8.81 3.75
CA PRO A 71 -5.35 -9.83 3.38
C PRO A 71 -5.10 -9.80 1.87
N ILE A 72 -3.90 -9.38 1.49
CA ILE A 72 -3.42 -9.33 0.11
C ILE A 72 -1.92 -9.60 0.09
N SER A 73 -1.46 -10.42 -0.85
CA SER A 73 -0.05 -10.79 -1.03
C SER A 73 0.57 -10.16 -2.27
N ASN A 74 1.89 -10.14 -2.32
CA ASN A 74 2.68 -9.75 -3.50
C ASN A 74 2.38 -8.33 -3.99
N VAL A 75 2.04 -7.41 -3.08
CA VAL A 75 1.84 -5.99 -3.43
C VAL A 75 3.19 -5.39 -3.80
N GLY A 76 3.27 -4.78 -4.98
CA GLY A 76 4.49 -4.12 -5.46
C GLY A 76 4.50 -2.62 -5.18
N VAL A 77 3.33 -1.98 -5.25
CA VAL A 77 3.19 -0.52 -5.10
C VAL A 77 1.97 -0.17 -4.27
N ILE A 78 2.12 0.80 -3.38
CA ILE A 78 1.02 1.36 -2.60
C ILE A 78 0.91 2.87 -2.81
N PHE A 79 -0.22 3.32 -3.35
CA PHE A 79 -0.55 4.73 -3.46
C PHE A 79 -1.14 5.21 -2.14
N ILE A 80 -0.32 5.88 -1.33
CA ILE A 80 -0.72 6.46 -0.05
C ILE A 80 -1.40 7.79 -0.35
N THR A 81 -2.73 7.79 -0.22
CA THR A 81 -3.60 8.89 -0.65
C THR A 81 -4.12 9.65 0.56
N PHE A 82 -3.92 10.95 0.58
CA PHE A 82 -4.48 11.86 1.58
C PHE A 82 -4.91 13.18 0.96
N ALA A 83 -5.81 13.89 1.61
CA ALA A 83 -6.29 15.17 1.13
C ALA A 83 -5.37 16.30 1.62
N ALA A 84 -5.23 17.35 0.82
CA ALA A 84 -4.55 18.57 1.25
C ALA A 84 -5.31 19.25 2.40
N VAL A 85 -6.65 19.13 2.36
CA VAL A 85 -7.60 19.63 3.38
C VAL A 85 -8.82 18.70 3.44
N GLU A 86 -9.49 18.67 4.57
CA GLU A 86 -10.80 17.97 4.78
C GLU A 86 -10.87 16.50 4.31
N PRO A 87 -10.33 15.58 5.07
CA PRO A 87 -9.80 15.73 6.44
C PRO A 87 -8.37 16.28 6.44
N GLU A 88 -8.04 17.03 7.48
CA GLU A 88 -6.67 17.51 7.69
C GLU A 88 -5.72 16.30 7.75
N PRO A 89 -4.60 16.31 6.98
CA PRO A 89 -3.68 15.19 6.95
C PRO A 89 -2.89 15.08 8.25
N VAL A 90 -2.92 13.92 8.87
CA VAL A 90 -2.06 13.58 10.01
C VAL A 90 -0.77 12.98 9.47
N LEU A 91 0.29 13.80 9.34
CA LEU A 91 1.55 13.41 8.69
C LEU A 91 2.17 12.18 9.35
N LEU A 92 2.15 12.08 10.67
CA LEU A 92 2.62 10.90 11.40
C LEU A 92 1.99 9.59 10.90
N ASN A 93 0.69 9.59 10.62
CA ASN A 93 0.02 8.40 10.11
C ASN A 93 0.42 8.06 8.66
N ILE A 94 0.65 9.08 7.85
CA ILE A 94 1.12 8.92 6.47
C ILE A 94 2.54 8.36 6.49
N ASP A 95 3.41 8.93 7.32
CA ASP A 95 4.79 8.51 7.49
C ASP A 95 4.90 7.09 8.04
N LYS A 96 4.02 6.72 8.96
CA LYS A 96 3.87 5.35 9.45
C LYS A 96 3.59 4.37 8.32
N LEU A 97 2.68 4.73 7.41
CA LEU A 97 2.40 3.90 6.23
C LEU A 97 3.59 3.79 5.28
N THR A 98 4.33 4.89 5.06
CA THR A 98 5.55 4.82 4.23
C THR A 98 6.57 3.87 4.84
N CYS A 99 6.78 3.93 6.16
CA CYS A 99 7.70 3.03 6.87
C CYS A 99 7.31 1.55 6.73
N ILE A 100 6.03 1.24 6.97
CA ILE A 100 5.52 -0.14 6.82
C ILE A 100 5.69 -0.63 5.39
N ALA A 101 5.35 0.20 4.40
CA ALA A 101 5.48 -0.16 2.99
C ALA A 101 6.95 -0.45 2.63
N VAL A 102 7.88 0.44 2.98
CA VAL A 102 9.31 0.25 2.73
C VAL A 102 9.83 -1.03 3.40
N HIS A 103 9.49 -1.24 4.69
CA HIS A 103 9.89 -2.45 5.42
C HIS A 103 9.38 -3.74 4.76
N CYS A 104 8.15 -3.72 4.25
CA CYS A 104 7.57 -4.87 3.53
C CYS A 104 8.07 -5.02 2.08
N GLY A 105 9.03 -4.21 1.62
CA GLY A 105 9.50 -4.22 0.24
C GLY A 105 8.46 -3.71 -0.77
N ILE A 106 7.47 -2.94 -0.32
CA ILE A 106 6.43 -2.32 -1.15
C ILE A 106 6.85 -0.89 -1.45
N ARG A 107 6.78 -0.47 -2.70
CA ARG A 107 7.11 0.90 -3.11
C ARG A 107 5.99 1.87 -2.74
N PRO A 108 6.21 2.84 -1.83
CA PRO A 108 5.25 3.90 -1.57
C PRO A 108 5.22 4.91 -2.71
N VAL A 109 4.03 5.35 -3.07
CA VAL A 109 3.76 6.47 -3.97
C VAL A 109 2.79 7.39 -3.25
N ILE A 110 3.11 8.65 -3.18
CA ILE A 110 2.29 9.65 -2.47
C ILE A 110 1.29 10.26 -3.43
N THR A 111 0.04 10.39 -2.98
CA THR A 111 -0.99 11.08 -3.76
C THR A 111 -1.71 12.10 -2.89
N VAL A 112 -1.50 13.37 -3.17
CA VAL A 112 -2.15 14.50 -2.49
C VAL A 112 -3.38 14.88 -3.30
N THR A 113 -4.55 14.73 -2.72
CA THR A 113 -5.83 15.02 -3.36
C THR A 113 -6.42 16.35 -2.90
N LYS A 114 -7.53 16.76 -3.53
CA LYS A 114 -8.23 18.04 -3.26
C LYS A 114 -7.36 19.29 -3.47
N ALA A 115 -6.42 19.19 -4.39
CA ALA A 115 -5.57 20.32 -4.75
C ALA A 115 -6.37 21.48 -5.40
N ASP A 116 -7.53 21.20 -5.94
CA ASP A 116 -8.49 22.21 -6.43
C ASP A 116 -9.05 23.10 -5.31
N ILE A 117 -9.08 22.61 -4.06
CA ILE A 117 -9.56 23.37 -2.90
C ILE A 117 -8.41 24.14 -2.23
N ALA A 118 -7.22 23.54 -2.13
CA ALA A 118 -6.07 24.12 -1.43
C ALA A 118 -4.77 23.85 -2.23
N PRO A 119 -4.55 24.55 -3.35
CA PRO A 119 -3.42 24.28 -4.24
C PRO A 119 -2.06 24.54 -3.59
N GLU A 120 -1.91 25.61 -2.82
CA GLU A 120 -0.66 25.94 -2.12
C GLU A 120 -0.32 24.86 -1.08
N ARG A 121 -1.30 24.47 -0.28
CA ARG A 121 -1.13 23.42 0.73
C ARG A 121 -0.80 22.07 0.10
N ALA A 122 -1.43 21.74 -1.04
CA ALA A 122 -1.12 20.51 -1.77
C ALA A 122 0.33 20.52 -2.31
N ALA A 123 0.81 21.67 -2.79
CA ALA A 123 2.19 21.83 -3.25
C ALA A 123 3.20 21.71 -2.10
N GLU A 124 2.94 22.33 -0.94
CA GLU A 124 3.78 22.21 0.25
C GLU A 124 3.89 20.75 0.71
N LEU A 125 2.77 20.04 0.82
CA LEU A 125 2.74 18.64 1.22
C LEU A 125 3.46 17.74 0.21
N SER A 126 3.27 17.98 -1.09
CA SER A 126 3.97 17.27 -2.15
C SER A 126 5.49 17.45 -2.02
N ALA A 127 5.94 18.69 -1.83
CA ALA A 127 7.36 19.00 -1.71
C ALA A 127 8.05 18.31 -0.54
N VAL A 128 7.34 18.08 0.58
CA VAL A 128 7.86 17.32 1.73
C VAL A 128 8.22 15.89 1.29
N TYR A 129 7.31 15.21 0.61
CA TYR A 129 7.51 13.82 0.22
C TYR A 129 8.44 13.64 -0.99
N GLU A 130 8.42 14.58 -1.93
CA GLU A 130 9.40 14.63 -3.03
C GLU A 130 10.83 14.79 -2.50
N LYS A 131 11.00 15.66 -1.51
CA LYS A 131 12.29 15.86 -0.85
C LYS A 131 12.74 14.63 -0.06
N ALA A 132 11.81 13.86 0.49
CA ALA A 132 12.06 12.56 1.11
C ALA A 132 12.34 11.44 0.09
N GLY A 133 12.29 11.71 -1.22
CA GLY A 133 12.62 10.77 -2.29
C GLY A 133 11.45 9.94 -2.81
N PHE A 134 10.21 10.25 -2.41
CA PHE A 134 9.03 9.54 -2.90
C PHE A 134 8.52 10.12 -4.23
N VAL A 135 8.01 9.24 -5.09
CA VAL A 135 7.21 9.67 -6.24
C VAL A 135 5.90 10.25 -5.73
N THR A 136 5.54 11.45 -6.19
CA THR A 136 4.39 12.19 -5.67
C THR A 136 3.50 12.68 -6.81
N PHE A 137 2.20 12.53 -6.63
CA PHE A 137 1.16 13.06 -7.51
C PHE A 137 0.26 14.01 -6.75
N VAL A 138 -0.02 15.16 -7.34
CA VAL A 138 -0.99 16.15 -6.84
C VAL A 138 -2.21 16.09 -7.73
N SER A 139 -3.40 15.83 -7.16
CA SER A 139 -4.65 15.59 -7.86
C SER A 139 -5.75 16.53 -7.39
N GLY A 140 -6.38 17.22 -8.32
CA GLY A 140 -7.61 17.98 -8.17
C GLY A 140 -8.76 17.36 -8.98
N LYS A 141 -9.90 18.04 -9.01
CA LYS A 141 -11.05 17.65 -9.83
C LYS A 141 -10.82 17.83 -11.34
N ASP A 142 -9.81 18.58 -11.70
CA ASP A 142 -9.41 18.86 -13.09
C ASP A 142 -8.90 17.62 -13.85
N GLY A 143 -8.62 16.53 -13.13
CA GLY A 143 -8.09 15.30 -13.69
C GLY A 143 -6.63 15.37 -14.14
N SER A 144 -5.90 16.43 -13.82
CA SER A 144 -4.52 16.69 -14.24
C SER A 144 -3.54 15.56 -13.86
N ALA A 145 -3.75 14.92 -12.72
CA ALA A 145 -2.93 13.79 -12.27
C ALA A 145 -3.26 12.47 -13.00
N ARG A 146 -4.45 12.35 -13.59
CA ARG A 146 -4.97 11.07 -14.12
C ARG A 146 -4.03 10.42 -15.13
N GLU A 147 -3.65 11.14 -16.17
CA GLU A 147 -2.81 10.59 -17.22
C GLU A 147 -1.38 10.30 -16.73
N ARG A 148 -0.85 11.13 -15.82
CA ARG A 148 0.46 10.92 -15.19
C ARG A 148 0.47 9.65 -14.33
N ILE A 149 -0.59 9.41 -13.55
CA ILE A 149 -0.73 8.19 -12.73
C ILE A 149 -0.90 6.96 -13.63
N ARG A 150 -1.72 7.05 -14.69
CA ARG A 150 -1.88 5.96 -15.67
C ARG A 150 -0.56 5.62 -16.34
N GLU A 151 0.21 6.64 -16.76
CA GLU A 151 1.52 6.42 -17.35
C GLU A 151 2.49 5.77 -16.38
N TYR A 152 2.48 6.20 -15.14
CA TYR A 152 3.29 5.59 -14.07
C TYR A 152 2.91 4.13 -13.84
N LEU A 153 1.62 3.81 -13.82
CA LEU A 153 1.14 2.43 -13.72
C LEU A 153 1.61 1.56 -14.90
N ARG A 154 1.55 2.09 -16.12
CA ARG A 154 1.98 1.38 -17.34
C ARG A 154 3.48 1.14 -17.39
N THR A 155 4.29 2.10 -16.96
CA THR A 155 5.75 2.08 -17.13
C THR A 155 6.49 1.58 -15.90
N SER A 156 6.16 2.13 -14.74
CA SER A 156 6.91 1.92 -13.49
C SER A 156 6.32 0.83 -12.58
N CYS A 157 5.05 0.44 -12.81
CA CYS A 157 4.37 -0.60 -12.04
C CYS A 157 4.06 -1.86 -12.87
N ARG A 158 4.74 -2.04 -13.99
CA ARG A 158 4.52 -3.17 -14.90
C ARG A 158 4.65 -4.51 -14.18
N GLY A 159 3.66 -5.38 -14.37
CA GLY A 159 3.61 -6.70 -13.73
C GLY A 159 3.35 -6.70 -12.23
N MET A 160 3.13 -5.53 -11.62
CA MET A 160 2.95 -5.40 -10.17
C MET A 160 1.47 -5.35 -9.78
N ILE A 161 1.21 -5.70 -8.52
CA ILE A 161 -0.05 -5.39 -7.87
C ILE A 161 0.08 -4.01 -7.23
N SER A 162 -0.78 -3.08 -7.65
CA SER A 162 -0.88 -1.72 -7.10
C SER A 162 -2.15 -1.58 -6.27
N CYS A 163 -2.06 -0.97 -5.09
CA CYS A 163 -3.21 -0.69 -4.24
C CYS A 163 -3.25 0.76 -3.78
N PHE A 164 -4.44 1.24 -3.34
CA PHE A 164 -4.63 2.60 -2.84
C PHE A 164 -4.98 2.55 -1.35
N ALA A 165 -4.19 3.22 -0.53
CA ALA A 165 -4.38 3.35 0.92
C ALA A 165 -4.65 4.80 1.31
N GLY A 166 -5.33 5.00 2.44
CA GLY A 166 -5.59 6.33 3.00
C GLY A 166 -6.89 6.39 3.79
N ALA A 167 -7.10 7.46 4.54
CA ALA A 167 -8.27 7.65 5.39
C ALA A 167 -9.58 7.73 4.60
N SER A 168 -10.72 7.59 5.29
CA SER A 168 -12.03 7.84 4.68
C SER A 168 -12.17 9.31 4.29
N GLY A 169 -12.84 9.59 3.16
CA GLY A 169 -13.12 10.96 2.73
C GLY A 169 -11.94 11.70 2.06
N VAL A 170 -10.77 11.09 1.94
CA VAL A 170 -9.61 11.73 1.26
C VAL A 170 -9.71 11.73 -0.28
N GLY A 171 -10.75 11.15 -0.86
CA GLY A 171 -10.94 11.16 -2.32
C GLY A 171 -10.37 9.94 -3.06
N LYS A 172 -9.99 8.85 -2.38
CA LYS A 172 -9.50 7.61 -3.03
C LYS A 172 -10.44 7.07 -4.10
N SER A 173 -11.72 6.87 -3.75
CA SER A 173 -12.70 6.31 -4.69
C SER A 173 -12.92 7.24 -5.88
N THR A 174 -12.95 8.56 -5.65
CA THR A 174 -13.03 9.56 -6.72
C THR A 174 -11.83 9.47 -7.66
N LEU A 175 -10.61 9.35 -7.10
CA LEU A 175 -9.40 9.18 -7.88
C LEU A 175 -9.44 7.88 -8.68
N MET A 176 -9.76 6.75 -8.04
CA MET A 176 -9.83 5.45 -8.71
C MET A 176 -10.88 5.43 -9.81
N THR A 177 -12.08 5.99 -9.58
CA THR A 177 -13.12 6.12 -10.64
C THR A 177 -12.64 7.02 -11.78
N SER A 178 -11.89 8.06 -11.50
CA SER A 178 -11.32 8.91 -12.55
C SER A 178 -10.24 8.18 -13.36
N LEU A 179 -9.44 7.32 -12.71
CA LEU A 179 -8.42 6.50 -13.36
C LEU A 179 -9.05 5.37 -14.19
N PHE A 180 -10.06 4.73 -13.66
CA PHE A 180 -10.68 3.52 -14.21
C PHE A 180 -12.21 3.63 -14.09
N PRO A 181 -12.87 4.31 -15.03
CA PRO A 181 -14.34 4.49 -15.00
C PRO A 181 -15.12 3.17 -15.04
N GLU A 182 -14.49 2.11 -15.58
CA GLU A 182 -15.09 0.77 -15.67
C GLU A 182 -15.20 0.08 -14.30
N LEU A 183 -14.37 0.49 -13.33
CA LEU A 183 -14.52 0.05 -11.96
C LEU A 183 -15.71 0.79 -11.36
N ASP A 184 -16.90 0.16 -11.34
CA ASP A 184 -18.10 0.70 -10.69
C ASP A 184 -17.90 0.77 -9.16
N LEU A 185 -16.97 1.61 -8.74
CA LEU A 185 -16.69 1.88 -7.34
C LEU A 185 -17.77 2.81 -6.82
N LYS A 186 -18.82 2.24 -6.21
CA LYS A 186 -19.91 3.01 -5.61
C LYS A 186 -19.36 4.03 -4.63
N THR A 187 -19.14 5.25 -5.12
CA THR A 187 -18.69 6.39 -4.33
C THR A 187 -19.81 6.80 -3.38
N GLY A 188 -19.59 6.70 -2.08
CA GLY A 188 -20.34 7.46 -1.07
C GLY A 188 -21.46 6.77 -0.31
N GLU A 189 -22.13 5.72 -0.79
CA GLU A 189 -23.25 5.10 -0.04
C GLU A 189 -22.86 4.06 1.00
N ILE A 190 -21.57 3.75 1.11
CA ILE A 190 -21.08 2.58 1.85
C ILE A 190 -20.82 2.89 3.32
N SER A 191 -20.43 4.12 3.64
CA SER A 191 -20.25 4.55 5.04
C SER A 191 -21.57 4.59 5.82
N ALA A 192 -22.69 4.87 5.16
CA ALA A 192 -24.01 4.95 5.81
C ALA A 192 -24.66 3.57 6.08
N LYS A 193 -24.33 2.54 5.29
CA LYS A 193 -24.85 1.16 5.50
C LYS A 193 -24.08 0.34 6.52
N ILE A 194 -22.79 0.67 6.78
CA ILE A 194 -21.99 0.01 7.82
C ILE A 194 -22.51 0.38 9.22
N ALA A 195 -23.13 1.55 9.40
CA ALA A 195 -23.76 1.96 10.65
C ALA A 195 -24.98 1.11 11.05
N ARG A 196 -25.47 0.19 10.21
CA ARG A 196 -26.63 -0.67 10.48
C ARG A 196 -26.34 -2.17 10.57
N GLY A 197 -25.16 -2.55 11.11
CA GLY A 197 -24.98 -3.87 11.72
C GLY A 197 -24.93 -5.11 10.80
N LYS A 198 -24.66 -5.00 9.50
CA LYS A 198 -24.28 -6.14 8.67
C LYS A 198 -22.81 -6.04 8.28
N HIS A 199 -21.96 -6.80 8.99
CA HIS A 199 -20.57 -7.06 8.62
C HIS A 199 -20.52 -7.87 7.30
N THR A 200 -20.69 -7.24 6.17
CA THR A 200 -20.21 -7.79 4.90
C THR A 200 -18.75 -7.36 4.76
N THR A 201 -17.84 -8.22 5.18
CA THR A 201 -16.41 -8.11 4.86
C THR A 201 -16.32 -8.10 3.34
N ARG A 202 -16.11 -6.93 2.73
CA ARG A 202 -15.88 -6.86 1.29
C ARG A 202 -14.58 -7.58 1.01
N ALA A 203 -14.65 -8.58 0.16
CA ALA A 203 -13.48 -9.30 -0.30
C ALA A 203 -12.63 -8.36 -1.19
N VAL A 204 -11.31 -8.42 -1.03
CA VAL A 204 -10.37 -7.82 -1.97
C VAL A 204 -10.56 -8.46 -3.34
N GLU A 205 -10.50 -7.67 -4.38
CA GLU A 205 -10.52 -8.14 -5.77
C GLU A 205 -9.41 -7.46 -6.57
N LEU A 206 -8.73 -8.22 -7.41
CA LEU A 206 -7.74 -7.69 -8.35
C LEU A 206 -8.35 -7.55 -9.74
N TYR A 207 -8.18 -6.39 -10.32
CA TYR A 207 -8.53 -6.09 -11.72
C TYR A 207 -7.26 -6.00 -12.54
N SER A 208 -7.22 -6.73 -13.65
CA SER A 208 -6.09 -6.66 -14.55
C SER A 208 -6.07 -5.29 -15.26
N LEU A 209 -4.93 -4.63 -15.28
CA LEU A 209 -4.75 -3.37 -15.99
C LEU A 209 -4.96 -3.53 -17.50
N SER A 210 -4.73 -4.73 -18.04
CA SER A 210 -4.98 -5.01 -19.48
C SER A 210 -6.46 -4.94 -19.87
N ASP A 211 -7.36 -5.12 -18.89
CA ASP A 211 -8.81 -5.13 -19.10
C ASP A 211 -9.42 -3.73 -18.85
N LEU A 212 -8.63 -2.77 -18.38
CA LEU A 212 -9.09 -1.44 -18.00
C LEU A 212 -8.67 -0.38 -19.05
N SER A 213 -9.45 0.69 -19.13
CA SER A 213 -9.12 1.85 -19.97
C SER A 213 -7.80 2.48 -19.53
N GLY A 214 -6.87 2.57 -20.46
CA GLY A 214 -5.50 3.02 -20.17
C GLY A 214 -4.46 1.91 -20.29
N GLY A 215 -4.89 0.65 -20.31
CA GLY A 215 -4.03 -0.50 -20.57
C GLY A 215 -2.90 -0.66 -19.56
N GLY A 216 -2.08 -1.67 -19.77
CA GLY A 216 -0.90 -1.93 -18.98
C GLY A 216 -0.82 -3.39 -18.57
N ASP A 217 0.33 -3.74 -18.00
CA ASP A 217 0.58 -5.05 -17.42
C ASP A 217 0.62 -4.92 -15.91
N GLY A 218 -0.10 -5.79 -15.20
CA GLY A 218 -0.23 -5.77 -13.74
C GLY A 218 -1.68 -5.70 -13.26
N TYR A 219 -1.84 -5.38 -12.00
CA TYR A 219 -3.16 -5.42 -11.35
C TYR A 219 -3.40 -4.20 -10.47
N ILE A 220 -4.66 -3.77 -10.41
CA ILE A 220 -5.16 -2.84 -9.40
C ILE A 220 -5.98 -3.63 -8.38
N ALA A 221 -5.67 -3.45 -7.10
CA ALA A 221 -6.46 -4.01 -6.02
C ALA A 221 -7.57 -3.03 -5.62
N ASP A 222 -8.84 -3.46 -5.73
CA ASP A 222 -9.91 -2.81 -4.97
C ASP A 222 -9.81 -3.28 -3.52
N THR A 223 -9.38 -2.37 -2.68
CA THR A 223 -9.17 -2.58 -1.25
C THR A 223 -10.11 -1.68 -0.46
N PRO A 224 -11.42 -1.98 -0.42
CA PRO A 224 -12.36 -1.17 0.35
C PRO A 224 -11.98 -1.20 1.82
N GLY A 225 -11.79 0.00 2.42
CA GLY A 225 -11.44 0.11 3.82
C GLY A 225 -9.95 -0.09 4.14
N PHE A 226 -9.06 -0.02 3.15
CA PHE A 226 -7.62 0.10 3.40
C PHE A 226 -7.34 1.43 4.10
N SER A 227 -7.65 1.46 5.38
CA SER A 227 -7.56 2.65 6.21
C SER A 227 -6.26 2.64 7.01
N LEU A 228 -5.80 3.85 7.35
CA LEU A 228 -4.64 4.05 8.21
C LEU A 228 -4.75 3.33 9.56
N LEU A 229 -5.97 3.05 10.03
CA LEU A 229 -6.24 2.39 11.32
C LEU A 229 -5.79 0.92 11.34
N ASP A 230 -5.77 0.23 10.19
CA ASP A 230 -5.38 -1.18 10.13
C ASP A 230 -3.85 -1.39 10.24
N PHE A 231 -3.07 -0.34 10.02
CA PHE A 231 -1.62 -0.33 10.20
C PHE A 231 -1.16 0.13 11.59
N VAL A 232 -2.08 0.44 12.51
CA VAL A 232 -1.75 0.96 13.85
C VAL A 232 -1.01 -0.06 14.73
N ARG A 233 -1.07 -1.34 14.41
CA ARG A 233 -0.26 -2.36 15.10
C ARG A 233 1.15 -2.40 14.50
N PHE A 234 2.05 -1.63 15.08
CA PHE A 234 3.48 -1.60 14.78
C PHE A 234 4.19 -2.86 15.30
N ASP A 235 3.73 -4.03 14.87
CA ASP A 235 4.37 -5.31 15.23
C ASP A 235 5.32 -5.81 14.15
N PHE A 236 5.61 -4.96 13.13
CA PHE A 236 6.29 -5.42 11.95
C PHE A 236 7.82 -5.42 12.09
N PHE A 237 8.40 -4.47 12.85
CA PHE A 237 9.85 -4.32 12.94
C PHE A 237 10.30 -3.67 14.26
N ASP A 238 11.58 -3.80 14.58
CA ASP A 238 12.19 -3.24 15.76
C ASP A 238 12.66 -1.79 15.52
N LYS A 239 12.88 -1.02 16.60
CA LYS A 239 13.32 0.38 16.49
C LYS A 239 14.65 0.55 15.77
N GLU A 240 15.50 -0.47 15.78
CA GLU A 240 16.79 -0.51 15.11
C GLU A 240 16.65 -0.54 13.58
N GLU A 241 15.54 -1.04 13.06
CA GLU A 241 15.22 -1.10 11.62
C GLU A 241 14.50 0.15 11.12
N LEU A 242 14.01 0.99 12.05
CA LEU A 242 13.24 2.19 11.70
C LEU A 242 14.01 3.17 10.79
N PRO A 243 15.31 3.46 11.01
CA PRO A 243 16.08 4.37 10.15
C PRO A 243 16.08 3.94 8.68
N ASP A 244 16.12 2.63 8.39
CA ASP A 244 16.16 2.06 7.04
C ASP A 244 14.82 2.24 6.30
N THR A 245 13.75 2.58 7.02
CA THR A 245 12.43 2.85 6.44
C THR A 245 12.23 4.33 6.05
N PHE A 246 13.22 5.19 6.30
CA PHE A 246 13.27 6.59 5.88
C PHE A 246 14.29 6.76 4.75
N PRO A 247 13.90 6.69 3.47
CA PRO A 247 14.84 6.73 2.34
C PRO A 247 15.75 7.96 2.34
N GLU A 248 15.24 9.08 2.84
CA GLU A 248 15.97 10.33 2.98
C GLU A 248 17.15 10.26 3.96
N PHE A 249 17.19 9.25 4.86
CA PHE A 249 18.28 9.04 5.82
C PHE A 249 19.44 8.25 5.22
N GLU A 250 19.21 7.45 4.19
CA GLU A 250 20.18 6.48 3.62
C GLU A 250 21.57 7.08 3.42
N ARG A 251 21.66 8.26 2.79
CA ARG A 251 22.93 8.93 2.51
C ARG A 251 23.66 9.49 3.74
N PHE A 252 23.01 9.50 4.91
CA PHE A 252 23.55 10.04 6.16
C PHE A 252 23.84 8.95 7.20
N ILE A 253 23.23 7.78 7.09
CA ILE A 253 23.48 6.62 7.95
C ILE A 253 24.96 6.24 7.84
N GLY A 254 25.59 5.94 8.99
CA GLY A 254 27.01 5.63 9.07
C GLY A 254 27.97 6.83 9.08
N LYS A 255 27.47 8.08 8.90
CA LYS A 255 28.27 9.31 8.93
C LYS A 255 28.18 10.07 10.26
N CYS A 256 27.48 9.52 11.24
CA CYS A 256 27.35 10.13 12.56
C CYS A 256 28.63 9.94 13.38
N ARG A 257 28.85 10.82 14.36
CA ARG A 257 29.96 10.71 15.31
C ARG A 257 29.96 9.40 16.09
N TYR A 258 28.76 8.85 16.40
CA TYR A 258 28.59 7.62 17.16
C TYR A 258 28.06 6.51 16.26
N THR A 259 28.64 5.30 16.37
CA THR A 259 28.27 4.13 15.58
C THR A 259 26.85 3.60 15.87
N LYS A 260 26.35 3.85 17.08
CA LYS A 260 24.99 3.48 17.51
C LYS A 260 24.09 4.72 17.66
N CYS A 261 24.23 5.68 16.74
CA CYS A 261 23.42 6.87 16.74
C CYS A 261 21.95 6.49 16.48
N THR A 262 21.03 7.01 17.31
CA THR A 262 19.60 6.78 17.15
C THR A 262 18.94 7.86 16.29
N HIS A 263 19.70 8.86 15.81
CA HIS A 263 19.26 9.95 14.94
C HIS A 263 18.15 10.85 15.55
N LEU A 264 18.00 10.86 16.88
CA LEU A 264 17.01 11.69 17.56
C LEU A 264 17.51 13.13 17.74
N CYS A 265 18.64 13.31 18.44
CA CYS A 265 19.24 14.63 18.70
C CYS A 265 20.70 14.55 19.17
N GLU A 266 21.39 13.44 18.93
CA GLU A 266 22.77 13.25 19.38
C GLU A 266 23.72 14.28 18.78
N ASP A 267 24.70 14.71 19.56
CA ASP A 267 25.77 15.58 19.08
C ASP A 267 26.58 14.90 17.96
N GLY A 268 26.78 15.63 16.86
CA GLY A 268 27.46 15.07 15.68
C GLY A 268 26.63 14.05 14.88
N CYS A 269 25.30 14.07 15.04
CA CYS A 269 24.39 13.27 14.19
C CYS A 269 24.28 13.88 12.80
N ALA A 270 24.62 13.11 11.76
CA ALA A 270 24.57 13.57 10.37
C ALA A 270 23.12 13.76 9.87
N VAL A 271 22.17 12.94 10.35
CA VAL A 271 20.74 13.10 10.04
C VAL A 271 20.21 14.39 10.64
N CYS A 272 20.44 14.63 11.94
CA CYS A 272 19.99 15.89 12.59
C CYS A 272 20.66 17.14 11.96
N GLN A 273 21.89 17.02 11.48
CA GLN A 273 22.53 18.12 10.74
C GLN A 273 21.81 18.35 9.40
N ALA A 274 21.47 17.28 8.67
CA ALA A 274 20.74 17.39 7.41
C ALA A 274 19.32 17.98 7.58
N VAL A 275 18.70 17.76 8.74
CA VAL A 275 17.43 18.42 9.10
C VAL A 275 17.65 19.93 9.30
N ARG A 276 18.68 20.32 10.08
CA ARG A 276 19.04 21.75 10.28
C ARG A 276 19.36 22.46 8.97
N ASP A 277 20.03 21.77 8.07
CA ASP A 277 20.40 22.30 6.74
C ASP A 277 19.19 22.31 5.77
N GLY A 278 18.03 21.87 6.24
CA GLY A 278 16.81 21.78 5.46
C GLY A 278 16.87 20.74 4.33
N ILE A 279 17.79 19.79 4.35
CA ILE A 279 17.90 18.70 3.37
C ILE A 279 16.83 17.63 3.65
N ILE A 280 16.65 17.28 4.92
CA ILE A 280 15.57 16.41 5.39
C ILE A 280 14.44 17.30 5.92
N PRO A 281 13.17 17.07 5.51
CA PRO A 281 12.05 17.83 6.04
C PRO A 281 11.88 17.63 7.55
N VAL A 282 11.68 18.74 8.29
CA VAL A 282 11.50 18.72 9.75
C VAL A 282 10.35 17.79 10.14
N SER A 283 9.19 17.88 9.44
CA SER A 283 8.02 17.05 9.74
C SER A 283 8.28 15.54 9.62
N ARG A 284 9.15 15.13 8.70
CA ARG A 284 9.56 13.74 8.54
C ARG A 284 10.42 13.28 9.72
N HIS A 285 11.35 14.13 10.16
CA HIS A 285 12.16 13.83 11.33
C HIS A 285 11.34 13.82 12.63
N ASP A 286 10.35 14.71 12.78
CA ASP A 286 9.42 14.70 13.91
C ASP A 286 8.62 13.40 13.95
N SER A 287 8.14 12.92 12.80
CA SER A 287 7.50 11.62 12.69
C SER A 287 8.44 10.48 13.07
N TYR A 288 9.70 10.51 12.62
CA TYR A 288 10.72 9.53 13.00
C TYR A 288 10.89 9.47 14.52
N ILE A 289 11.07 10.62 15.18
CA ILE A 289 11.22 10.71 16.64
C ILE A 289 10.01 10.08 17.35
N SER A 290 8.79 10.42 16.89
CA SER A 290 7.55 9.88 17.47
C SER A 290 7.48 8.36 17.31
N LEU A 291 7.72 7.84 16.10
CA LEU A 291 7.69 6.41 15.81
C LEU A 291 8.78 5.63 16.56
N TYR A 292 9.98 6.20 16.69
CA TYR A 292 11.05 5.61 17.50
C TYR A 292 10.64 5.50 18.97
N GLY A 293 9.99 6.54 19.50
CA GLY A 293 9.44 6.55 20.86
C GLY A 293 8.41 5.43 21.08
N ASP A 294 7.47 5.26 20.14
CA ASP A 294 6.47 4.20 20.17
C ASP A 294 7.12 2.81 20.19
N LEU A 295 8.08 2.57 19.31
CA LEU A 295 8.80 1.29 19.24
C LEU A 295 9.68 1.01 20.46
N LYS A 296 10.31 2.06 21.05
CA LYS A 296 11.12 1.94 22.25
C LYS A 296 10.30 1.53 23.47
N ASN A 297 9.06 2.01 23.57
CA ASN A 297 8.16 1.77 24.70
C ASN A 297 7.34 0.48 24.53
N LYS A 298 7.48 -0.21 23.40
CA LYS A 298 6.81 -1.47 23.13
C LYS A 298 7.39 -2.58 24.01
N HIS A 299 6.55 -3.20 24.83
CA HIS A 299 6.94 -4.35 25.62
C HIS A 299 6.76 -5.65 24.83
N LYS A 300 7.64 -6.63 25.06
CA LYS A 300 7.62 -7.94 24.37
C LYS A 300 6.32 -8.76 24.57
N TRP A 301 5.46 -8.36 25.54
CA TRP A 301 4.16 -8.96 25.82
C TRP A 301 2.96 -8.25 25.19
N ASP A 302 3.18 -7.19 24.46
CA ASP A 302 2.12 -6.49 23.68
C ASP A 302 1.83 -7.15 22.33
N LYS A 303 2.12 -8.48 22.22
CA LYS A 303 1.91 -9.27 21.00
C LYS A 303 0.51 -9.83 20.92
#